data_b2210b12ee14fdf67c136524634e9a2d
#
_entry.id   b2210b12ee14fdf67c136524634e9a2d
#
_cell.length_a   1.000
_cell.length_b   1.000
_cell.length_c   1.000
_cell.angle_alpha   90.00
_cell.angle_beta   90.00
_cell.angle_gamma   90.00
#
_symmetry.space_group_name_H-M   'P 1'
#
loop_
_entity.id
_entity.type
_entity.pdbx_description
1 polymer ?
#
loop_
_entity_poly.entity_id
_entity_poly.type
_entity_poly.pdbx_seq_one_letter_code
_entity_poly.pdbx_strand_id
1 'polypeptide(L)'
;MATMKAARWHAAKDVRIEEVEVPEVQPHQVKVAVKFTGICGTDLHEYLDGPIFIPTEEHVYSGQKAPVTLGHEFSGEIVEVGSDVTRVKVGDRVTIEPILAEHNLIGDYNLDPNLNFVGLAADGGFAKY
;
A
#
# COMPACT_ATOMS: atom_id res chain seq x y z
N MET A 1 -20.70 -6.69 0.81
CA MET A 1 -19.51 -6.17 1.49
C MET A 1 -19.32 -4.71 1.13
N ALA A 2 -18.68 -3.94 2.00
CA ALA A 2 -18.44 -2.53 1.72
C ALA A 2 -17.38 -2.38 0.62
N THR A 3 -17.60 -1.44 -0.31
CA THR A 3 -16.66 -1.11 -1.37
C THR A 3 -16.14 0.32 -1.24
N MET A 4 -15.05 0.61 -1.91
CA MET A 4 -14.45 1.93 -2.01
C MET A 4 -13.83 2.13 -3.38
N LYS A 5 -13.66 3.39 -3.79
CA LYS A 5 -12.89 3.71 -4.99
C LYS A 5 -11.40 3.65 -4.73
N ALA A 6 -10.66 3.10 -5.69
CA ALA A 6 -9.21 3.04 -5.68
C ALA A 6 -8.66 3.30 -7.09
N ALA A 7 -7.47 3.93 -7.15
CA ALA A 7 -6.74 4.12 -8.40
C ALA A 7 -5.80 2.93 -8.60
N ARG A 8 -6.13 2.07 -9.56
CA ARG A 8 -5.43 0.80 -9.79
C ARG A 8 -4.60 0.84 -11.07
N TRP A 9 -3.34 0.49 -10.93
CA TRP A 9 -2.43 0.32 -12.05
C TRP A 9 -2.59 -1.08 -12.65
N HIS A 10 -2.93 -1.14 -13.94
CA HIS A 10 -3.08 -2.39 -14.70
C HIS A 10 -1.89 -2.65 -15.62
N ALA A 11 -1.40 -1.61 -16.26
CA ALA A 11 -0.27 -1.63 -17.17
C ALA A 11 0.26 -0.21 -17.39
N ALA A 12 1.34 -0.07 -18.13
CA ALA A 12 1.82 1.24 -18.56
C ALA A 12 0.70 2.03 -19.26
N LYS A 13 0.50 3.28 -18.84
CA LYS A 13 -0.54 4.22 -19.31
C LYS A 13 -1.98 3.74 -19.05
N ASP A 14 -2.17 2.79 -18.17
CA ASP A 14 -3.47 2.21 -17.82
C ASP A 14 -3.66 2.21 -16.30
N VAL A 15 -4.07 3.34 -15.75
CA VAL A 15 -4.54 3.49 -14.36
C VAL A 15 -6.03 3.75 -14.37
N ARG A 16 -6.79 2.97 -13.61
CA ARG A 16 -8.25 3.01 -13.59
C ARG A 16 -8.77 3.31 -12.20
N ILE A 17 -9.86 4.10 -12.12
CA ILE A 17 -10.63 4.27 -10.89
C ILE A 17 -11.66 3.15 -10.84
N GLU A 18 -11.49 2.25 -9.90
CA GLU A 18 -12.31 1.04 -9.76
C GLU A 18 -12.94 0.97 -8.37
N GLU A 19 -14.07 0.28 -8.29
CA GLU A 19 -14.65 -0.16 -7.02
C GLU A 19 -13.93 -1.42 -6.56
N VAL A 20 -13.36 -1.36 -5.37
CA VAL A 20 -12.69 -2.50 -4.72
C VAL A 20 -13.30 -2.75 -3.35
N GLU A 21 -13.16 -3.95 -2.83
CA GLU A 21 -13.59 -4.25 -1.47
C GLU A 21 -12.77 -3.46 -0.45
N VAL A 22 -13.44 -2.97 0.60
CA VAL A 22 -12.75 -2.39 1.75
C VAL A 22 -12.00 -3.51 2.47
N PRO A 23 -10.68 -3.37 2.69
CA PRO A 23 -9.91 -4.44 3.30
C PRO A 23 -10.33 -4.72 4.75
N GLU A 24 -10.35 -5.99 5.12
CA GLU A 24 -10.54 -6.41 6.51
C GLU A 24 -9.23 -6.31 7.29
N VAL A 25 -9.34 -5.90 8.56
CA VAL A 25 -8.17 -5.75 9.44
C VAL A 25 -7.77 -7.11 10.01
N GLN A 26 -6.54 -7.51 9.77
CA GLN A 26 -5.96 -8.69 10.40
C GLN A 26 -5.45 -8.36 11.82
N PRO A 27 -5.20 -9.36 12.69
CA PRO A 27 -4.84 -9.12 14.08
C PRO A 27 -3.68 -8.15 14.31
N HIS A 28 -2.70 -8.13 13.42
CA HIS A 28 -1.49 -7.27 13.50
C HIS A 28 -1.58 -5.98 12.67
N GLN A 29 -2.73 -5.69 12.07
CA GLN A 29 -2.91 -4.57 11.16
C GLN A 29 -3.77 -3.46 11.75
N VAL A 30 -3.73 -2.31 11.11
CA VAL A 30 -4.63 -1.18 11.33
C VAL A 30 -5.30 -0.78 10.02
N LYS A 31 -6.50 -0.22 10.11
CA LYS A 31 -7.16 0.43 8.98
C LYS A 31 -7.01 1.93 9.12
N VAL A 32 -6.48 2.56 8.11
CA VAL A 32 -6.27 4.01 8.05
C VAL A 32 -7.26 4.62 7.06
N ALA A 33 -8.08 5.55 7.54
CA ALA A 33 -8.85 6.44 6.67
C ALA A 33 -7.90 7.47 6.07
N VAL A 34 -7.56 7.31 4.80
CA VAL A 34 -6.59 8.17 4.12
C VAL A 34 -7.15 9.59 4.00
N LYS A 35 -6.37 10.58 4.42
CA LYS A 35 -6.73 12.00 4.34
C LYS A 35 -5.96 12.74 3.25
N PHE A 36 -4.68 12.42 3.11
CA PHE A 36 -3.79 13.01 2.10
C PHE A 36 -2.90 11.94 1.51
N THR A 37 -2.71 12.01 0.20
CA THR A 37 -1.75 11.15 -0.51
C THR A 37 -1.00 12.01 -1.53
N GLY A 38 0.31 11.79 -1.62
CA GLY A 38 1.18 12.44 -2.59
C GLY A 38 1.39 11.56 -3.82
N ILE A 39 1.76 12.20 -4.93
CA ILE A 39 2.20 11.51 -6.13
C ILE A 39 3.72 11.58 -6.16
N CYS A 40 4.38 10.43 -6.14
CA CYS A 40 5.82 10.29 -6.28
C CYS A 40 6.23 10.19 -7.77
N GLY A 41 7.46 10.56 -8.07
CA GLY A 41 8.04 10.31 -9.40
C GLY A 41 8.01 8.83 -9.78
N THR A 42 8.09 7.93 -8.81
CA THR A 42 7.96 6.48 -9.02
C THR A 42 6.60 6.09 -9.59
N ASP A 43 5.52 6.70 -9.12
CA ASP A 43 4.16 6.48 -9.67
C ASP A 43 4.10 6.89 -11.13
N LEU A 44 4.73 8.03 -11.48
CA LEU A 44 4.80 8.51 -12.84
C LEU A 44 5.61 7.57 -13.75
N HIS A 45 6.75 7.06 -13.26
CA HIS A 45 7.57 6.10 -14.00
C HIS A 45 6.84 4.78 -14.24
N GLU A 46 6.14 4.26 -13.24
CA GLU A 46 5.27 3.08 -13.41
C GLU A 46 4.17 3.34 -14.44
N TYR A 47 3.57 4.53 -14.42
CA TYR A 47 2.55 4.90 -15.39
C TYR A 47 3.09 4.97 -16.81
N LEU A 48 4.26 5.59 -17.02
CA LEU A 48 4.81 5.79 -18.35
C LEU A 48 5.45 4.53 -18.94
N ASP A 49 6.21 3.80 -18.13
CA ASP A 49 7.15 2.78 -18.59
C ASP A 49 7.07 1.46 -17.82
N GLY A 50 6.11 1.32 -16.88
CA GLY A 50 6.00 0.14 -16.03
C GLY A 50 5.60 -1.14 -16.79
N PRO A 51 5.76 -2.31 -16.14
CA PRO A 51 6.11 -2.47 -14.74
C PRO A 51 7.61 -2.28 -14.45
N ILE A 52 7.94 -1.56 -13.39
CA ILE A 52 9.31 -1.37 -12.88
C ILE A 52 9.43 -2.06 -11.51
N PHE A 53 8.68 -1.57 -10.50
CA PHE A 53 8.60 -2.15 -9.16
C PHE A 53 7.31 -2.93 -8.94
N ILE A 54 6.25 -2.64 -9.69
CA ILE A 54 4.98 -3.37 -9.60
C ILE A 54 5.19 -4.80 -10.10
N PRO A 55 4.97 -5.82 -9.26
CA PRO A 55 5.20 -7.20 -9.63
C PRO A 55 4.13 -7.72 -10.59
N THR A 56 4.55 -8.52 -11.55
CA THR A 56 3.66 -9.27 -12.46
C THR A 56 3.40 -10.69 -11.95
N GLU A 57 4.24 -11.15 -11.03
CA GLU A 57 4.07 -12.40 -10.27
C GLU A 57 3.85 -12.06 -8.79
N GLU A 58 3.27 -12.97 -8.02
CA GLU A 58 2.97 -12.73 -6.60
C GLU A 58 4.22 -12.37 -5.81
N HIS A 59 4.20 -11.19 -5.16
CA HIS A 59 5.31 -10.72 -4.36
C HIS A 59 5.45 -11.53 -3.06
N VAL A 60 6.69 -11.84 -2.68
CA VAL A 60 6.98 -12.76 -1.56
C VAL A 60 6.43 -12.32 -0.21
N TYR A 61 6.26 -11.01 0.04
CA TYR A 61 5.75 -10.51 1.32
C TYR A 61 4.26 -10.20 1.30
N SER A 62 3.73 -9.67 0.20
CA SER A 62 2.33 -9.27 0.11
C SER A 62 1.42 -10.32 -0.50
N GLY A 63 1.99 -11.24 -1.30
CA GLY A 63 1.21 -12.15 -2.14
C GLY A 63 0.46 -11.46 -3.28
N GLN A 64 0.69 -10.15 -3.48
CA GLN A 64 -0.01 -9.35 -4.48
C GLN A 64 0.82 -9.18 -5.76
N LYS A 65 0.12 -8.89 -6.83
CA LYS A 65 0.66 -8.56 -8.16
C LYS A 65 -0.30 -7.63 -8.87
N ALA A 66 0.10 -7.09 -10.03
CA ALA A 66 -0.79 -6.26 -10.83
C ALA A 66 -2.14 -6.96 -11.12
N PRO A 67 -3.28 -6.23 -11.07
CA PRO A 67 -3.40 -4.81 -10.81
C PRO A 67 -3.31 -4.46 -9.32
N VAL A 68 -2.63 -3.36 -8.98
CA VAL A 68 -2.47 -2.87 -7.60
C VAL A 68 -2.95 -1.43 -7.45
N THR A 69 -3.43 -1.07 -6.26
CA THR A 69 -3.72 0.32 -5.89
C THR A 69 -2.41 1.04 -5.65
N LEU A 70 -2.18 2.14 -6.37
CA LEU A 70 -0.99 2.98 -6.21
C LEU A 70 -1.02 3.78 -4.90
N GLY A 71 0.07 4.50 -4.63
CA GLY A 71 0.21 5.45 -3.53
C GLY A 71 1.02 4.91 -2.37
N HIS A 72 2.20 5.49 -2.16
CA HIS A 72 3.14 5.11 -1.10
C HIS A 72 3.57 6.30 -0.24
N GLU A 73 2.97 7.47 -0.46
CA GLU A 73 3.22 8.70 0.31
C GLU A 73 1.89 9.20 0.87
N PHE A 74 1.41 8.64 1.98
CA PHE A 74 0.09 9.00 2.49
C PHE A 74 0.02 9.07 4.00
N SER A 75 -0.98 9.78 4.46
CA SER A 75 -1.31 9.96 5.88
C SER A 75 -2.81 9.89 6.09
N GLY A 76 -3.21 9.60 7.32
CA GLY A 76 -4.62 9.52 7.66
C GLY A 76 -4.84 9.31 9.15
N GLU A 77 -6.04 8.87 9.46
CA GLU A 77 -6.50 8.59 10.83
C GLU A 77 -6.81 7.09 10.94
N ILE A 78 -6.35 6.48 12.03
CA ILE A 78 -6.67 5.09 12.34
C ILE A 78 -8.14 4.98 12.73
N VAL A 79 -8.88 4.14 12.01
CA VAL A 79 -10.31 3.91 12.24
C VAL A 79 -10.62 2.51 12.77
N GLU A 80 -9.68 1.59 12.65
CA GLU A 80 -9.80 0.22 13.17
C GLU A 80 -8.42 -0.33 13.50
N VAL A 81 -8.31 -1.12 14.56
CA VAL A 81 -7.06 -1.79 14.97
C VAL A 81 -7.31 -3.28 15.18
N GLY A 82 -6.35 -4.10 14.74
CA GLY A 82 -6.36 -5.54 15.00
C GLY A 82 -6.06 -5.86 16.47
N SER A 83 -6.41 -7.07 16.89
CA SER A 83 -6.32 -7.51 18.29
C SER A 83 -4.92 -7.47 18.90
N ASP A 84 -3.90 -7.60 18.07
CA ASP A 84 -2.50 -7.68 18.51
C ASP A 84 -1.78 -6.32 18.45
N VAL A 85 -2.47 -5.28 18.00
CA VAL A 85 -1.92 -3.94 17.87
C VAL A 85 -1.92 -3.24 19.23
N THR A 86 -0.74 -2.80 19.68
CA THR A 86 -0.56 -2.16 21.01
C THR A 86 0.07 -0.78 20.96
N ARG A 87 0.69 -0.39 19.83
CA ARG A 87 1.47 0.87 19.73
C ARG A 87 0.64 2.08 19.33
N VAL A 88 -0.51 1.86 18.73
CA VAL A 88 -1.42 2.89 18.21
C VAL A 88 -2.86 2.52 18.53
N LYS A 89 -3.78 3.49 18.44
CA LYS A 89 -5.20 3.30 18.72
C LYS A 89 -6.07 4.02 17.70
N VAL A 90 -7.35 3.69 17.68
CA VAL A 90 -8.36 4.42 16.89
C VAL A 90 -8.33 5.90 17.24
N GLY A 91 -8.36 6.76 16.23
CA GLY A 91 -8.27 8.21 16.34
C GLY A 91 -6.85 8.77 16.21
N ASP A 92 -5.81 7.95 16.28
CA ASP A 92 -4.44 8.42 16.06
C ASP A 92 -4.24 8.86 14.61
N ARG A 93 -3.56 9.99 14.44
CA ARG A 93 -3.12 10.47 13.13
C ARG A 93 -1.75 9.92 12.82
N VAL A 94 -1.60 9.34 11.64
CA VAL A 94 -0.39 8.63 11.25
C VAL A 94 0.06 9.00 9.84
N THR A 95 1.35 8.92 9.61
CA THR A 95 1.94 8.79 8.28
C THR A 95 2.44 7.37 8.11
N ILE A 96 2.46 6.89 6.88
CA ILE A 96 2.80 5.50 6.59
C ILE A 96 4.27 5.41 6.16
N GLU A 97 5.02 4.53 6.82
CA GLU A 97 6.29 4.05 6.32
C GLU A 97 6.01 2.90 5.34
N PRO A 98 6.20 3.08 4.02
CA PRO A 98 5.63 2.17 3.03
C PRO A 98 6.49 0.92 2.76
N ILE A 99 7.51 0.67 3.56
CA ILE A 99 8.53 -0.36 3.30
C ILE A 99 7.97 -1.76 3.51
N LEU A 100 8.14 -2.61 2.49
CA LEU A 100 7.95 -4.05 2.54
C LEU A 100 9.32 -4.72 2.53
N ALA A 101 9.74 -5.24 3.68
CA ALA A 101 11.03 -5.90 3.87
C ALA A 101 10.91 -7.00 4.93
N GLU A 102 11.91 -7.85 5.00
CA GLU A 102 12.00 -8.90 6.00
C GLU A 102 12.15 -8.30 7.42
N HIS A 103 11.39 -8.82 8.38
CA HIS A 103 11.32 -8.24 9.73
C HIS A 103 12.64 -8.20 10.49
N ASN A 104 13.55 -9.13 10.24
CA ASN A 104 14.85 -9.17 10.89
C ASN A 104 15.85 -8.17 10.30
N LEU A 105 15.50 -7.48 9.23
CA LEU A 105 16.30 -6.43 8.59
C LEU A 105 15.88 -5.01 9.02
N ILE A 106 15.24 -4.85 10.18
CA ILE A 106 14.85 -3.54 10.69
C ILE A 106 16.08 -2.63 10.82
N GLY A 107 16.07 -1.51 10.09
CA GLY A 107 17.20 -0.60 9.97
C GLY A 107 18.14 -0.90 8.79
N ASP A 108 18.08 -2.10 8.23
CA ASP A 108 18.92 -2.55 7.11
C ASP A 108 18.08 -2.99 5.90
N TYR A 109 16.93 -2.36 5.68
CA TYR A 109 15.98 -2.69 4.59
C TYR A 109 16.63 -2.72 3.20
N ASN A 110 17.62 -1.85 2.99
CA ASN A 110 18.36 -1.75 1.73
C ASN A 110 19.19 -3.00 1.40
N LEU A 111 19.37 -3.89 2.36
CA LEU A 111 20.03 -5.18 2.17
C LEU A 111 19.08 -6.29 1.72
N ASP A 112 17.77 -6.06 1.77
CA ASP A 112 16.77 -7.04 1.36
C ASP A 112 16.65 -7.07 -0.17
N PRO A 113 16.96 -8.21 -0.82
CA PRO A 113 16.85 -8.33 -2.28
C PRO A 113 15.40 -8.27 -2.78
N ASN A 114 14.41 -8.46 -1.89
CA ASN A 114 12.99 -8.40 -2.19
C ASN A 114 12.32 -7.11 -1.67
N LEU A 115 13.12 -6.12 -1.27
CA LEU A 115 12.63 -4.83 -0.83
C LEU A 115 11.65 -4.24 -1.87
N ASN A 116 10.48 -3.84 -1.40
CA ASN A 116 9.49 -3.15 -2.21
C ASN A 116 8.63 -2.25 -1.31
N PHE A 117 7.53 -1.73 -1.82
CA PHE A 117 6.73 -0.73 -1.13
C PHE A 117 5.24 -1.04 -1.21
N VAL A 118 4.51 -0.65 -0.17
CA VAL A 118 3.05 -0.47 -0.22
C VAL A 118 2.76 0.58 -1.31
N GLY A 119 1.76 0.34 -2.13
CA GLY A 119 1.46 1.19 -3.29
C GLY A 119 2.23 0.84 -4.56
N LEU A 120 3.05 -0.21 -4.52
CA LEU A 120 3.74 -0.80 -5.67
C LEU A 120 3.60 -2.33 -5.66
N ALA A 121 4.14 -3.02 -4.65
CA ALA A 121 4.03 -4.47 -4.51
C ALA A 121 2.87 -4.92 -3.60
N ALA A 122 2.13 -3.99 -3.04
CA ALA A 122 0.89 -4.19 -2.30
C ALA A 122 -0.01 -2.98 -2.52
N ASP A 123 -1.31 -3.14 -2.30
CA ASP A 123 -2.27 -2.03 -2.40
C ASP A 123 -1.89 -0.88 -1.47
N GLY A 124 -1.99 0.35 -1.97
CA GLY A 124 -1.54 1.57 -1.33
C GLY A 124 -2.61 2.62 -1.10
N GLY A 125 -2.17 3.87 -0.94
CA GLY A 125 -2.96 4.97 -0.40
C GLY A 125 -3.82 5.75 -1.40
N PHE A 126 -3.84 5.42 -2.69
CA PHE A 126 -4.79 6.04 -3.64
C PHE A 126 -6.16 5.37 -3.55
N ALA A 127 -6.68 5.29 -2.33
CA ALA A 127 -7.96 4.73 -1.96
C ALA A 127 -8.48 5.42 -0.68
N LYS A 128 -9.71 5.09 -0.30
CA LYS A 128 -10.30 5.65 0.93
C LYS A 128 -9.68 5.05 2.19
N TYR A 129 -9.39 3.79 2.15
CA TYR A 129 -8.78 3.06 3.27
C TYR A 129 -7.57 2.27 2.80
#